data_e7010c55888d321d37c0b9e5727dc679
#
_entry.id   e7010c55888d321d37c0b9e5727dc679
#
_cell.length_a   1.000
_cell.length_b   1.000
_cell.length_c   1.000
_cell.angle_alpha   90.00
_cell.angle_beta   90.00
_cell.angle_gamma   90.00
#
_symmetry.space_group_name_H-M   'P 1'
#
loop_
_entity.id
_entity.type
_entity.pdbx_description
1 polymer ?
#
loop_
_entity_poly.entity_id
_entity_poly.type
_entity_poly.pdbx_seq_one_letter_code
_entity_poly.pdbx_strand_id
1 'polypeptide(L)'
;HAKVLNTKDYGNIPHNRERIFIVAFDLNKYQDASEFFDFPSPSLLTSKISDFVNDSPVDEKYYYREDKYMYSELEASIKNSETVYQWRRQYVRENKSNVCPTLTANMGTGGHNVPLIRVSDGIRKLTPAECLTLQGFPKSFKRDGVSDAQVYKQAGNSVSIPVIEAIAINITKALSGEDTRSNSTLYTL
;
A
#
# COMPACT_ATOMS: atom_id res chain seq x y z
N HIS A 1 -2.36 1.29 -23.99
CA HIS A 1 -1.50 2.03 -23.07
C HIS A 1 -1.03 1.12 -21.95
N ALA A 2 0.24 1.20 -21.58
CA ALA A 2 0.81 0.41 -20.48
C ALA A 2 1.83 1.25 -19.73
N LYS A 3 1.74 1.26 -18.38
CA LYS A 3 2.66 2.01 -17.52
C LYS A 3 2.83 1.32 -16.17
N VAL A 4 4.03 1.35 -15.62
CA VAL A 4 4.29 0.92 -14.25
C VAL A 4 4.08 2.12 -13.33
N LEU A 5 3.19 1.97 -12.34
CA LEU A 5 2.89 2.99 -11.34
C LEU A 5 3.17 2.43 -9.94
N ASN A 6 3.73 3.29 -9.08
CA ASN A 6 3.99 2.97 -7.68
C ASN A 6 2.99 3.71 -6.78
N THR A 7 2.40 3.01 -5.82
CA THR A 7 1.41 3.59 -4.90
C THR A 7 1.90 4.86 -4.21
N LYS A 8 3.17 4.91 -3.78
CA LYS A 8 3.73 6.08 -3.10
C LYS A 8 3.83 7.32 -4.00
N ASP A 9 3.96 7.12 -5.32
CA ASP A 9 4.17 8.19 -6.29
C ASP A 9 2.86 8.64 -6.97
N TYR A 10 1.80 7.84 -6.90
CA TYR A 10 0.52 8.10 -7.59
C TYR A 10 -0.70 8.02 -6.68
N GLY A 11 -0.57 7.56 -5.45
CA GLY A 11 -1.68 7.36 -4.52
C GLY A 11 -1.53 8.09 -3.20
N ASN A 12 -0.44 8.83 -3.00
CA ASN A 12 -0.10 9.50 -1.73
C ASN A 12 -0.24 8.58 -0.50
N ILE A 13 0.11 7.30 -0.64
CA ILE A 13 0.17 6.35 0.46
C ILE A 13 1.63 5.87 0.59
N PRO A 14 2.22 5.84 1.79
CA PRO A 14 3.60 5.43 2.01
C PRO A 14 3.76 3.90 1.87
N HIS A 15 3.50 3.39 0.66
CA HIS A 15 3.53 1.98 0.30
C HIS A 15 4.27 1.79 -1.02
N ASN A 16 5.42 1.13 -0.97
CA ASN A 16 6.21 0.82 -2.15
C ASN A 16 5.60 -0.39 -2.89
N ARG A 17 4.63 -0.11 -3.75
CA ARG A 17 3.91 -1.12 -4.53
C ARG A 17 3.88 -0.72 -6.00
N GLU A 18 4.81 -1.28 -6.76
CA GLU A 18 4.86 -1.13 -8.21
C GLU A 18 3.99 -2.18 -8.89
N ARG A 19 3.15 -1.74 -9.82
CA ARG A 19 2.33 -2.61 -10.67
C ARG A 19 2.29 -2.06 -12.08
N ILE A 20 2.27 -2.96 -13.04
CA ILE A 20 1.93 -2.58 -14.42
C ILE A 20 0.41 -2.42 -14.53
N PHE A 21 0.00 -1.31 -15.12
CA PHE A 21 -1.39 -1.05 -15.48
C PHE A 21 -1.48 -1.02 -16.99
N ILE A 22 -2.50 -1.71 -17.51
CA ILE A 22 -2.79 -1.78 -18.94
C ILE A 22 -4.20 -1.27 -19.15
N VAL A 23 -4.35 -0.23 -19.97
CA VAL A 23 -5.63 0.34 -20.39
C VAL A 23 -5.76 0.14 -21.89
N ALA A 24 -6.88 -0.43 -22.32
CA ALA A 24 -7.18 -0.67 -23.73
C ALA A 24 -8.55 -0.10 -24.09
N PHE A 25 -8.66 0.47 -25.28
CA PHE A 25 -9.89 0.97 -25.84
C PHE A 25 -10.26 0.17 -27.09
N ASP A 26 -11.55 -0.10 -27.28
CA ASP A 26 -12.06 -0.62 -28.55
C ASP A 26 -12.02 0.52 -29.60
N LEU A 27 -11.06 0.47 -30.51
CA LEU A 27 -10.84 1.53 -31.50
C LEU A 27 -11.99 1.68 -32.49
N ASN A 28 -12.84 0.66 -32.64
CA ASN A 28 -14.04 0.79 -33.47
C ASN A 28 -15.11 1.70 -32.85
N LYS A 29 -15.05 1.90 -31.52
CA LYS A 29 -16.04 2.68 -30.76
C LYS A 29 -15.46 3.92 -30.10
N TYR A 30 -14.18 3.88 -29.73
CA TYR A 30 -13.54 4.87 -28.85
C TYR A 30 -12.15 5.27 -29.34
N GLN A 31 -12.00 5.51 -30.65
CA GLN A 31 -10.71 5.87 -31.23
C GLN A 31 -10.15 7.15 -30.60
N ASP A 32 -10.94 8.20 -30.51
CA ASP A 32 -10.54 9.49 -29.96
C ASP A 32 -10.19 9.36 -28.46
N ALA A 33 -10.95 8.56 -27.72
CA ALA A 33 -10.64 8.32 -26.30
C ALA A 33 -9.28 7.67 -26.10
N SER A 34 -8.88 6.76 -26.99
CA SER A 34 -7.52 6.19 -26.95
C SER A 34 -6.45 7.26 -27.20
N GLU A 35 -6.70 8.22 -28.07
CA GLU A 35 -5.76 9.31 -28.35
C GLU A 35 -5.68 10.32 -27.18
N PHE A 36 -6.80 10.56 -26.49
CA PHE A 36 -6.91 11.53 -25.40
C PHE A 36 -6.45 11.00 -24.06
N PHE A 37 -6.33 9.68 -23.89
CA PHE A 37 -5.95 9.08 -22.63
C PHE A 37 -4.45 9.16 -22.37
N ASP A 38 -4.08 9.60 -21.16
CA ASP A 38 -2.78 9.33 -20.55
C ASP A 38 -2.96 8.87 -19.09
N PHE A 39 -1.95 8.21 -18.56
CA PHE A 39 -1.91 7.85 -17.15
C PHE A 39 -1.76 9.10 -16.27
N PRO A 40 -2.24 9.05 -15.01
CA PRO A 40 -2.11 10.18 -14.10
C PRO A 40 -0.64 10.60 -13.94
N SER A 41 -0.41 11.88 -13.65
CA SER A 41 0.89 12.40 -13.27
C SER A 41 1.24 11.97 -11.84
N PRO A 42 2.54 11.77 -11.53
CA PRO A 42 2.98 11.48 -10.17
C PRO A 42 2.69 12.66 -9.25
N SER A 43 2.50 12.38 -7.97
CA SER A 43 2.30 13.37 -6.91
C SER A 43 3.33 13.19 -5.82
N LEU A 44 3.65 14.28 -5.11
CA LEU A 44 4.53 14.21 -3.95
C LEU A 44 3.88 13.38 -2.84
N LEU A 45 4.62 12.43 -2.28
CA LEU A 45 4.21 11.70 -1.10
C LEU A 45 4.28 12.63 0.13
N THR A 46 3.14 12.98 0.68
CA THR A 46 3.01 13.81 1.89
C THR A 46 2.58 13.01 3.11
N SER A 47 1.90 11.88 2.90
CA SER A 47 1.43 11.00 3.97
C SER A 47 2.58 10.20 4.59
N LYS A 48 2.46 9.92 5.89
CA LYS A 48 3.42 9.16 6.69
C LYS A 48 2.84 7.80 7.11
N ILE A 49 3.67 6.89 7.54
CA ILE A 49 3.24 5.59 8.09
C ILE A 49 2.27 5.78 9.26
N SER A 50 2.52 6.76 10.13
CA SER A 50 1.66 7.08 11.29
C SER A 50 0.21 7.43 10.93
N ASP A 51 -0.06 7.88 9.70
CA ASP A 51 -1.42 8.19 9.26
C ASP A 51 -2.26 6.92 9.01
N PHE A 52 -1.59 5.79 8.79
CA PHE A 52 -2.18 4.49 8.44
C PHE A 52 -2.10 3.47 9.57
N VAL A 53 -1.26 3.71 10.56
CA VAL A 53 -1.01 2.82 11.69
C VAL A 53 -1.62 3.42 12.94
N ASN A 54 -2.30 2.60 13.75
CA ASN A 54 -2.88 3.03 15.00
C ASN A 54 -1.93 2.71 16.17
N ASP A 55 -1.59 3.71 16.99
CA ASP A 55 -0.83 3.51 18.22
C ASP A 55 -1.69 3.00 19.39
N SER A 56 -3.03 3.00 19.24
CA SER A 56 -3.92 2.42 20.25
C SER A 56 -3.72 0.92 20.38
N PRO A 57 -3.93 0.36 21.58
CA PRO A 57 -3.84 -1.07 21.82
C PRO A 57 -4.72 -1.88 20.86
N VAL A 58 -4.17 -2.97 20.36
CA VAL A 58 -4.86 -3.95 19.51
C VAL A 58 -4.87 -5.32 20.19
N ASP A 59 -5.51 -6.31 19.56
CA ASP A 59 -5.52 -7.69 20.08
C ASP A 59 -4.08 -8.20 20.31
N GLU A 60 -3.86 -8.82 21.46
CA GLU A 60 -2.56 -9.33 21.91
C GLU A 60 -1.89 -10.29 20.89
N LYS A 61 -2.67 -10.99 20.09
CA LYS A 61 -2.17 -11.89 19.04
C LYS A 61 -1.27 -11.20 17.99
N TYR A 62 -1.31 -9.87 17.90
CA TYR A 62 -0.46 -9.11 16.97
C TYR A 62 0.89 -8.74 17.58
N TYR A 63 1.01 -8.78 18.92
CA TYR A 63 2.23 -8.38 19.61
C TYR A 63 3.28 -9.49 19.65
N TYR A 64 4.53 -9.06 19.72
CA TYR A 64 5.67 -9.89 20.05
C TYR A 64 6.10 -9.52 21.48
N ARG A 65 5.95 -10.48 22.39
CA ARG A 65 6.32 -10.34 23.79
C ARG A 65 7.53 -11.22 24.09
N GLU A 66 8.06 -11.14 25.32
CA GLU A 66 9.26 -11.84 25.76
C GLU A 66 9.20 -13.36 25.63
N ASP A 67 7.98 -13.94 25.61
CA ASP A 67 7.74 -15.36 25.40
C ASP A 67 8.01 -15.84 23.96
N LYS A 68 8.12 -14.92 23.01
CA LYS A 68 8.39 -15.24 21.59
C LYS A 68 9.88 -15.43 21.36
N TYR A 69 10.24 -16.50 20.72
CA TYR A 69 11.62 -16.91 20.49
C TYR A 69 12.51 -15.84 19.82
N MET A 70 11.93 -14.94 19.02
CA MET A 70 12.66 -13.87 18.31
C MET A 70 12.59 -12.50 19.01
N TYR A 71 11.96 -12.40 20.19
CA TYR A 71 11.69 -11.11 20.85
C TYR A 71 12.95 -10.29 21.12
N SER A 72 14.00 -10.92 21.64
CA SER A 72 15.27 -10.24 21.93
C SER A 72 15.90 -9.60 20.69
N GLU A 73 15.85 -10.27 19.55
CA GLU A 73 16.34 -9.75 18.27
C GLU A 73 15.48 -8.58 17.77
N LEU A 74 14.16 -8.71 17.86
CA LEU A 74 13.23 -7.64 17.51
C LEU A 74 13.43 -6.43 18.41
N GLU A 75 13.51 -6.62 19.72
CA GLU A 75 13.72 -5.53 20.68
C GLU A 75 15.07 -4.84 20.51
N ALA A 76 16.10 -5.56 20.13
CA ALA A 76 17.41 -4.98 19.83
C ALA A 76 17.38 -4.11 18.57
N SER A 77 16.62 -4.52 17.54
CA SER A 77 16.67 -3.94 16.20
C SER A 77 15.58 -2.90 15.92
N ILE A 78 14.37 -3.04 16.50
CA ILE A 78 13.22 -2.19 16.22
C ILE A 78 13.16 -1.04 17.23
N LYS A 79 13.71 0.12 16.88
CA LYS A 79 13.82 1.29 17.77
C LYS A 79 12.98 2.48 17.31
N ASN A 80 12.81 2.66 16.01
CA ASN A 80 12.11 3.80 15.44
C ASN A 80 10.62 3.48 15.26
N SER A 81 9.73 4.34 15.78
CA SER A 81 8.27 4.21 15.65
C SER A 81 7.71 4.80 14.36
N GLU A 82 8.51 5.56 13.60
CA GLU A 82 8.03 6.25 12.39
C GLU A 82 8.21 5.43 11.11
N THR A 83 8.75 4.22 11.22
CA THR A 83 8.98 3.35 10.05
C THR A 83 8.46 1.94 10.30
N VAL A 84 8.54 1.12 9.26
CA VAL A 84 8.19 -0.30 9.32
C VAL A 84 9.42 -1.17 9.16
N TYR A 85 9.35 -2.37 9.70
CA TYR A 85 10.41 -3.35 9.70
C TYR A 85 9.94 -4.65 9.07
N GLN A 86 10.89 -5.46 8.62
CA GLN A 86 10.62 -6.81 8.12
C GLN A 86 11.57 -7.81 8.78
N TRP A 87 11.02 -8.90 9.30
CA TRP A 87 11.83 -10.05 9.66
C TRP A 87 12.32 -10.80 8.42
N ARG A 88 13.62 -10.95 8.27
CA ARG A 88 14.26 -11.60 7.12
C ARG A 88 15.02 -12.85 7.54
N ARG A 89 14.32 -13.81 8.14
CA ARG A 89 14.84 -15.11 8.60
C ARG A 89 15.98 -15.03 9.63
N GLN A 90 17.00 -14.20 9.40
CA GLN A 90 18.21 -14.10 10.23
C GLN A 90 18.44 -12.69 10.78
N TYR A 91 17.72 -11.69 10.31
CA TYR A 91 17.89 -10.30 10.77
C TYR A 91 16.61 -9.49 10.58
N VAL A 92 16.53 -8.40 11.28
CA VAL A 92 15.49 -7.39 11.13
C VAL A 92 15.95 -6.33 10.13
N ARG A 93 15.17 -6.12 9.10
CA ARG A 93 15.41 -5.06 8.12
C ARG A 93 14.53 -3.86 8.45
N GLU A 94 15.16 -2.72 8.76
CA GLU A 94 14.49 -1.42 8.81
C GLU A 94 14.22 -0.90 7.40
N ASN A 95 13.02 -0.36 7.15
CA ASN A 95 12.73 0.33 5.92
C ASN A 95 13.08 1.82 6.03
N LYS A 96 14.32 2.17 5.71
CA LYS A 96 14.89 3.51 5.87
C LYS A 96 14.21 4.60 5.03
N SER A 97 13.37 4.23 4.07
CA SER A 97 12.62 5.20 3.25
C SER A 97 11.30 5.64 3.90
N ASN A 98 10.98 5.16 5.09
CA ASN A 98 9.71 5.39 5.79
C ASN A 98 8.46 5.04 4.96
N VAL A 99 8.61 4.07 4.08
CA VAL A 99 7.56 3.59 3.18
C VAL A 99 7.34 2.10 3.44
N CYS A 100 6.12 1.67 3.61
CA CYS A 100 5.79 0.26 3.77
C CYS A 100 6.26 -0.54 2.54
N PRO A 101 6.98 -1.66 2.70
CA PRO A 101 7.33 -2.53 1.59
C PRO A 101 6.08 -3.18 1.00
N THR A 102 6.20 -3.70 -0.22
CA THR A 102 5.08 -4.38 -0.89
C THR A 102 4.43 -5.43 0.00
N LEU A 103 3.16 -5.22 0.34
CA LEU A 103 2.31 -6.20 0.99
C LEU A 103 2.00 -7.34 0.01
N THR A 104 2.16 -8.57 0.45
CA THR A 104 2.00 -9.75 -0.39
C THR A 104 0.96 -10.72 0.17
N ALA A 105 0.35 -11.55 -0.68
CA ALA A 105 -0.60 -12.57 -0.27
C ALA A 105 -0.04 -13.57 0.77
N ASN A 106 1.29 -13.76 0.77
CA ASN A 106 1.96 -14.66 1.71
C ASN A 106 1.86 -14.19 3.18
N MET A 107 1.45 -12.96 3.45
CA MET A 107 1.12 -12.50 4.80
C MET A 107 0.06 -13.38 5.47
N GLY A 108 -0.86 -13.95 4.68
CA GLY A 108 -1.92 -14.83 5.17
C GLY A 108 -1.49 -16.27 5.50
N THR A 109 -0.26 -16.65 5.22
CA THR A 109 0.23 -18.03 5.45
C THR A 109 0.91 -18.24 6.81
N GLY A 110 0.76 -17.30 7.75
CA GLY A 110 1.28 -17.42 9.11
C GLY A 110 2.78 -17.23 9.26
N GLY A 111 3.48 -16.78 8.24
CA GLY A 111 4.92 -16.51 8.28
C GLY A 111 5.28 -15.10 8.75
N HIS A 112 6.58 -14.81 8.77
CA HIS A 112 7.16 -13.52 9.16
C HIS A 112 7.06 -12.44 8.07
N ASN A 113 6.06 -12.55 7.21
CA ASN A 113 5.91 -11.70 6.02
C ASN A 113 5.11 -10.41 6.27
N VAL A 114 4.40 -10.35 7.40
CA VAL A 114 3.69 -9.13 7.79
C VAL A 114 4.71 -8.12 8.31
N PRO A 115 4.69 -6.86 7.83
CA PRO A 115 5.58 -5.84 8.36
C PRO A 115 5.37 -5.61 9.87
N LEU A 116 6.46 -5.28 10.54
CA LEU A 116 6.52 -5.01 11.98
C LEU A 116 6.64 -3.51 12.23
N ILE A 117 6.11 -3.06 13.35
CA ILE A 117 6.18 -1.68 13.81
C ILE A 117 6.47 -1.64 15.30
N ARG A 118 7.03 -0.51 15.76
CA ARG A 118 7.10 -0.15 17.16
C ARG A 118 5.97 0.81 17.49
N VAL A 119 5.23 0.49 18.53
CA VAL A 119 4.16 1.31 19.10
C VAL A 119 4.47 1.56 20.58
N SER A 120 3.70 2.44 21.24
CA SER A 120 3.87 2.76 22.66
C SER A 120 3.86 1.51 23.57
N ASP A 121 3.02 0.52 23.24
CA ASP A 121 2.86 -0.73 23.99
C ASP A 121 3.81 -1.86 23.53
N GLY A 122 4.81 -1.58 22.69
CA GLY A 122 5.82 -2.56 22.31
C GLY A 122 5.97 -2.77 20.81
N ILE A 123 6.30 -4.00 20.42
CA ILE A 123 6.51 -4.38 19.02
C ILE A 123 5.35 -5.26 18.56
N ARG A 124 4.79 -4.95 17.43
CA ARG A 124 3.74 -5.75 16.81
C ARG A 124 3.82 -5.81 15.29
N LYS A 125 3.14 -6.77 14.71
CA LYS A 125 2.88 -6.76 13.27
C LYS A 125 1.74 -5.80 12.93
N LEU A 126 1.70 -5.33 11.70
CA LEU A 126 0.54 -4.63 11.17
C LEU A 126 -0.71 -5.51 11.29
N THR A 127 -1.82 -4.91 11.69
CA THR A 127 -3.11 -5.60 11.69
C THR A 127 -3.65 -5.76 10.27
N PRO A 128 -4.60 -6.69 10.02
CA PRO A 128 -5.24 -6.80 8.71
C PRO A 128 -5.91 -5.50 8.26
N ALA A 129 -6.48 -4.72 9.20
CA ALA A 129 -7.08 -3.42 8.91
C ALA A 129 -6.05 -2.42 8.38
N GLU A 130 -4.91 -2.30 9.06
CA GLU A 130 -3.82 -1.41 8.64
C GLU A 130 -3.25 -1.81 7.28
N CYS A 131 -3.15 -3.11 6.99
CA CYS A 131 -2.75 -3.58 5.67
C CYS A 131 -3.74 -3.17 4.57
N LEU A 132 -5.05 -3.16 4.85
CA LEU A 132 -6.06 -2.67 3.93
C LEU A 132 -5.99 -1.15 3.76
N THR A 133 -5.82 -0.38 4.85
CA THR A 133 -5.68 1.08 4.76
C THR A 133 -4.44 1.49 3.97
N LEU A 134 -3.34 0.75 4.06
CA LEU A 134 -2.15 0.93 3.21
C LEU A 134 -2.37 0.56 1.73
N GLN A 135 -3.52 -0.03 1.38
CA GLN A 135 -3.99 -0.18 0.00
C GLN A 135 -5.02 0.91 -0.39
N GLY A 136 -5.36 1.80 0.54
CA GLY A 136 -6.34 2.87 0.33
C GLY A 136 -7.78 2.51 0.66
N PHE A 137 -8.03 1.33 1.26
CA PHE A 137 -9.37 1.02 1.75
C PHE A 137 -9.76 1.93 2.92
N PRO A 138 -11.02 2.38 3.00
CA PRO A 138 -11.47 3.20 4.11
C PRO A 138 -11.42 2.43 5.43
N LYS A 139 -11.18 3.12 6.54
CA LYS A 139 -11.15 2.50 7.89
C LYS A 139 -12.47 1.79 8.25
N SER A 140 -13.57 2.21 7.63
CA SER A 140 -14.92 1.61 7.78
C SER A 140 -15.14 0.35 6.93
N PHE A 141 -14.13 -0.11 6.17
CA PHE A 141 -14.28 -1.29 5.33
C PHE A 141 -14.56 -2.54 6.19
N LYS A 142 -15.70 -3.18 5.91
CA LYS A 142 -16.18 -4.34 6.67
C LYS A 142 -15.38 -5.60 6.35
N ARG A 143 -15.05 -6.35 7.39
CA ARG A 143 -14.27 -7.61 7.32
C ARG A 143 -14.98 -8.74 8.08
N ASP A 144 -16.28 -8.57 8.37
CA ASP A 144 -17.04 -9.49 9.20
C ASP A 144 -17.07 -10.88 8.58
N GLY A 145 -16.88 -11.91 9.42
CA GLY A 145 -16.88 -13.31 8.98
C GLY A 145 -15.64 -13.77 8.22
N VAL A 146 -14.63 -12.92 8.05
CA VAL A 146 -13.38 -13.27 7.35
C VAL A 146 -12.23 -13.38 8.35
N SER A 147 -11.49 -14.50 8.30
CA SER A 147 -10.32 -14.69 9.18
C SER A 147 -9.19 -13.73 8.84
N ASP A 148 -8.38 -13.36 9.84
CA ASP A 148 -7.21 -12.49 9.65
C ASP A 148 -6.29 -12.99 8.52
N ALA A 149 -6.06 -14.29 8.43
CA ALA A 149 -5.23 -14.89 7.38
C ALA A 149 -5.78 -14.59 5.98
N GLN A 150 -7.10 -14.66 5.81
CA GLN A 150 -7.75 -14.35 4.54
C GLN A 150 -7.71 -12.85 4.26
N VAL A 151 -7.91 -11.99 5.25
CA VAL A 151 -7.82 -10.53 5.06
C VAL A 151 -6.39 -10.12 4.70
N TYR A 152 -5.36 -10.67 5.33
CA TYR A 152 -3.96 -10.45 4.92
C TYR A 152 -3.71 -10.86 3.47
N LYS A 153 -4.23 -12.04 3.07
CA LYS A 153 -4.13 -12.53 1.69
C LYS A 153 -4.82 -11.59 0.71
N GLN A 154 -6.04 -11.13 1.05
CA GLN A 154 -6.81 -10.20 0.25
C GLN A 154 -6.08 -8.85 0.13
N ALA A 155 -5.58 -8.29 1.23
CA ALA A 155 -4.80 -7.05 1.21
C ALA A 155 -3.57 -7.16 0.33
N GLY A 156 -2.84 -8.30 0.39
CA GLY A 156 -1.68 -8.55 -0.47
C GLY A 156 -2.02 -8.69 -1.96
N ASN A 157 -3.18 -9.27 -2.30
CA ASN A 157 -3.65 -9.43 -3.67
C ASN A 157 -4.41 -8.22 -4.21
N SER A 158 -4.82 -7.28 -3.36
CA SER A 158 -5.59 -6.11 -3.78
C SER A 158 -4.75 -5.14 -4.60
N VAL A 159 -5.40 -4.15 -5.16
CA VAL A 159 -4.79 -3.02 -5.85
C VAL A 159 -4.77 -1.79 -4.94
N SER A 160 -3.93 -0.81 -5.26
CA SER A 160 -3.96 0.50 -4.61
C SER A 160 -5.18 1.27 -5.10
N ILE A 161 -6.15 1.51 -4.21
CA ILE A 161 -7.40 2.19 -4.56
C ILE A 161 -7.15 3.57 -5.16
N PRO A 162 -6.37 4.49 -4.57
CA PRO A 162 -6.18 5.83 -5.13
C PRO A 162 -5.49 5.81 -6.50
N VAL A 163 -4.63 4.83 -6.77
CA VAL A 163 -4.02 4.69 -8.10
C VAL A 163 -5.07 4.27 -9.15
N ILE A 164 -5.92 3.29 -8.82
CA ILE A 164 -7.01 2.86 -9.71
C ILE A 164 -8.01 3.99 -9.93
N GLU A 165 -8.36 4.72 -8.87
CA GLU A 165 -9.26 5.87 -8.96
C GLU A 165 -8.73 6.96 -9.90
N ALA A 166 -7.46 7.32 -9.77
CA ALA A 166 -6.81 8.28 -10.66
C ALA A 166 -6.81 7.82 -12.14
N ILE A 167 -6.54 6.53 -12.39
CA ILE A 167 -6.62 5.95 -13.73
C ILE A 167 -8.06 5.99 -14.26
N ALA A 168 -9.05 5.61 -13.43
CA ALA A 168 -10.46 5.59 -13.82
C ALA A 168 -10.98 7.00 -14.16
N ILE A 169 -10.58 8.01 -13.41
CA ILE A 169 -10.89 9.41 -13.71
C ILE A 169 -10.39 9.79 -15.10
N ASN A 170 -9.13 9.46 -15.42
CA ASN A 170 -8.57 9.78 -16.74
C ASN A 170 -9.23 8.98 -17.87
N ILE A 171 -9.61 7.72 -17.65
CA ILE A 171 -10.41 6.94 -18.60
C ILE A 171 -11.76 7.63 -18.86
N THR A 172 -12.45 8.05 -17.80
CA THR A 172 -13.77 8.70 -17.92
C THR A 172 -13.66 10.02 -18.66
N LYS A 173 -12.64 10.83 -18.39
CA LYS A 173 -12.36 12.08 -19.10
C LYS A 173 -12.13 11.84 -20.60
N ALA A 174 -11.25 10.91 -20.92
CA ALA A 174 -10.95 10.57 -22.32
C ALA A 174 -12.20 10.09 -23.06
N LEU A 175 -13.06 9.26 -22.43
CA LEU A 175 -14.34 8.83 -22.99
C LEU A 175 -15.34 9.98 -23.20
N SER A 176 -15.22 11.06 -22.41
CA SER A 176 -16.04 12.27 -22.55
C SER A 176 -15.45 13.28 -23.56
N GLY A 177 -14.36 12.94 -24.23
CA GLY A 177 -13.68 13.82 -25.21
C GLY A 177 -12.72 14.83 -24.57
N GLU A 178 -12.36 14.69 -23.30
CA GLU A 178 -11.39 15.54 -22.63
C GLU A 178 -9.98 14.96 -22.76
N ASP A 179 -9.06 15.74 -23.33
CA ASP A 179 -7.65 15.33 -23.48
C ASP A 179 -6.93 15.38 -22.13
N THR A 180 -6.50 14.22 -21.63
CA THR A 180 -5.82 14.11 -20.33
C THR A 180 -4.31 14.30 -20.43
N ARG A 181 -3.74 14.40 -21.64
CA ARG A 181 -2.29 14.61 -21.87
C ARG A 181 -1.82 16.01 -21.48
N SER A 182 -2.71 16.99 -21.55
CA SER A 182 -2.41 18.39 -21.24
C SER A 182 -2.07 18.66 -19.76
N ASN A 183 -2.42 17.75 -18.87
CA ASN A 183 -2.13 17.86 -17.43
C ASN A 183 -0.71 17.41 -17.03
N SER A 184 0.08 16.88 -17.97
CA SER A 184 1.43 16.37 -17.69
C SER A 184 2.53 17.43 -17.74
N THR A 185 2.23 18.67 -18.13
CA THR A 185 3.24 19.71 -18.43
C THR A 185 3.56 20.66 -17.27
N LEU A 186 2.97 20.52 -16.09
CA LEU A 186 3.10 21.49 -14.99
C LEU A 186 4.11 21.13 -13.89
N TYR A 187 4.87 20.04 -14.02
CA TYR A 187 5.87 19.66 -13.00
C TYR A 187 7.25 19.34 -13.62
N THR A 188 7.76 20.28 -14.42
CA THR A 188 9.19 20.33 -14.76
C THR A 188 9.76 21.61 -14.19
N LEU A 189 10.15 21.58 -12.92
CA LEU A 189 11.15 22.46 -12.29
C LEU A 189 11.92 21.67 -11.26
#